data_1609db1a1d3b1565f3865e2c7b407351
#
_entry.id   1609db1a1d3b1565f3865e2c7b407351
#
_cell.length_a   1.000
_cell.length_b   1.000
_cell.length_c   1.000
_cell.angle_alpha   90.00
_cell.angle_beta   90.00
_cell.angle_gamma   90.00
#
_symmetry.space_group_name_H-M   'P 1'
#
loop_
_entity.id
_entity.type
_entity.pdbx_description
1 polymer ?
#
loop_
_entity_poly.entity_id
_entity_poly.type
_entity_poly.pdbx_seq_one_letter_code
_entity_poly.pdbx_strand_id
1 'polypeptide(L)'
;MISFFIPIKKVSRRIPNKNTKRIHNYKFGLTEIKLKHLYKLRKLIKKNRLLKKNDIEFIISSDDKRIQKYTKNIKWIKFNKRPKKLAKDDCLDELIRYVPKICSGRYIVWTHVTSPFFDHNCYLDFLINFFKNRSKYDSGFTADRIKSFIFNSTKKVWISHNRRLNKWPRTQDLDKIYKINHAAFIAKREIYEKLGDRIGSKPLPIVSKKNLLETFDIDEKVDFKLLKQNFTNK
;
A
#
# COMPACT_ATOMS: atom_id res chain seq x y z
N MET A 1 10.23 7.22 14.68
CA MET A 1 8.76 7.02 14.59
C MET A 1 8.35 6.73 13.17
N ILE A 2 7.36 5.84 13.00
CA ILE A 2 6.78 5.43 11.72
C ILE A 2 5.28 5.77 11.74
N SER A 3 4.79 6.53 10.75
CA SER A 3 3.38 6.82 10.57
C SER A 3 2.77 5.94 9.50
N PHE A 4 1.72 5.20 9.81
CA PHE A 4 0.89 4.51 8.83
C PHE A 4 -0.25 5.41 8.40
N PHE A 5 -0.24 5.84 7.16
CA PHE A 5 -1.30 6.62 6.55
C PHE A 5 -2.25 5.72 5.76
N ILE A 6 -3.53 5.75 6.12
CA ILE A 6 -4.58 4.88 5.59
C ILE A 6 -5.67 5.75 4.97
N PRO A 7 -5.58 6.08 3.68
CA PRO A 7 -6.62 6.85 3.00
C PRO A 7 -7.86 5.98 2.73
N ILE A 8 -9.01 6.41 3.21
CA ILE A 8 -10.29 5.77 2.95
C ILE A 8 -11.26 6.80 2.39
N LYS A 9 -11.68 6.65 1.14
CA LYS A 9 -12.63 7.54 0.48
C LYS A 9 -14.05 7.01 0.63
N LYS A 10 -15.02 7.90 0.85
CA LYS A 10 -16.45 7.55 0.97
C LYS A 10 -16.99 6.99 -0.35
N VAL A 11 -16.74 7.72 -1.44
CA VAL A 11 -17.27 7.37 -2.76
C VAL A 11 -16.30 6.45 -3.50
N SER A 12 -16.80 5.33 -3.98
CA SER A 12 -16.08 4.42 -4.88
C SER A 12 -16.94 4.24 -6.13
N ARG A 13 -16.42 4.66 -7.30
CA ARG A 13 -17.18 4.68 -8.57
C ARG A 13 -17.54 3.27 -9.04
N ARG A 14 -16.58 2.36 -9.09
CA ARG A 14 -16.73 1.01 -9.65
C ARG A 14 -17.52 0.06 -8.74
N ILE A 15 -17.33 0.16 -7.43
CA ILE A 15 -18.03 -0.66 -6.43
C ILE A 15 -18.60 0.26 -5.35
N PRO A 16 -19.92 0.47 -5.27
CA PRO A 16 -20.53 1.29 -4.23
C PRO A 16 -20.14 0.82 -2.82
N ASN A 17 -19.71 1.77 -1.99
CA ASN A 17 -19.27 1.53 -0.62
C ASN A 17 -18.13 0.49 -0.48
N LYS A 18 -17.29 0.31 -1.49
CA LYS A 18 -16.22 -0.71 -1.55
C LYS A 18 -15.49 -0.92 -0.21
N ASN A 19 -15.06 0.17 0.42
CA ASN A 19 -14.24 0.14 1.62
C ASN A 19 -14.96 -0.33 2.89
N THR A 20 -16.31 -0.21 2.91
CA THR A 20 -17.15 -0.52 4.08
C THR A 20 -18.22 -1.57 3.81
N LYS A 21 -18.30 -2.08 2.57
CA LYS A 21 -19.25 -3.13 2.21
C LYS A 21 -18.94 -4.41 2.96
N ARG A 22 -19.94 -4.98 3.64
CA ARG A 22 -19.79 -6.20 4.44
C ARG A 22 -19.15 -7.36 3.65
N ILE A 23 -18.19 -8.04 4.27
CA ILE A 23 -17.52 -9.24 3.78
C ILE A 23 -17.61 -10.27 4.88
N HIS A 24 -18.39 -11.33 4.69
CA HIS A 24 -18.65 -12.37 5.71
C HIS A 24 -18.98 -11.75 7.09
N ASN A 25 -18.18 -12.04 8.11
CA ASN A 25 -18.34 -11.52 9.47
C ASN A 25 -17.79 -10.11 9.68
N TYR A 26 -17.11 -9.53 8.67
CA TYR A 26 -16.54 -8.18 8.75
C TYR A 26 -17.60 -7.15 8.37
N LYS A 27 -18.23 -6.53 9.38
CA LYS A 27 -19.31 -5.56 9.18
C LYS A 27 -18.85 -4.31 8.40
N PHE A 28 -17.61 -3.88 8.61
CA PHE A 28 -16.96 -2.76 7.88
C PHE A 28 -16.00 -3.22 6.78
N GLY A 29 -16.16 -4.46 6.29
CA GLY A 29 -15.51 -5.02 5.12
C GLY A 29 -13.99 -4.78 5.07
N LEU A 30 -13.50 -4.25 3.95
CA LEU A 30 -12.07 -4.03 3.72
C LEU A 30 -11.41 -3.17 4.80
N THR A 31 -12.12 -2.17 5.32
CA THR A 31 -11.60 -1.32 6.41
C THR A 31 -11.36 -2.14 7.66
N GLU A 32 -12.32 -2.96 8.08
CA GLU A 32 -12.19 -3.79 9.28
C GLU A 32 -11.08 -4.84 9.14
N ILE A 33 -11.00 -5.50 7.98
CA ILE A 33 -9.93 -6.45 7.66
C ILE A 33 -8.56 -5.78 7.80
N LYS A 34 -8.37 -4.63 7.16
CA LYS A 34 -7.11 -3.89 7.22
C LYS A 34 -6.74 -3.50 8.65
N LEU A 35 -7.69 -3.02 9.43
CA LEU A 35 -7.42 -2.64 10.82
C LEU A 35 -7.04 -3.84 11.71
N LYS A 36 -7.65 -5.01 11.49
CA LYS A 36 -7.23 -6.25 12.18
C LYS A 36 -5.78 -6.62 11.85
N HIS A 37 -5.37 -6.51 10.56
CA HIS A 37 -3.98 -6.74 10.17
C HIS A 37 -3.02 -5.73 10.80
N LEU A 38 -3.34 -4.46 10.78
CA LEU A 38 -2.49 -3.41 11.36
C LEU A 38 -2.40 -3.52 12.89
N TYR A 39 -3.45 -3.97 13.57
CA TYR A 39 -3.41 -4.25 15.00
C TYR A 39 -2.45 -5.41 15.34
N LYS A 40 -2.51 -6.51 14.57
CA LYS A 40 -1.54 -7.62 14.71
C LYS A 40 -0.12 -7.16 14.39
N LEU A 41 0.08 -6.39 13.32
CA LEU A 41 1.37 -5.81 12.96
C LEU A 41 1.96 -4.97 14.09
N ARG A 42 1.17 -4.11 14.75
CA ARG A 42 1.61 -3.28 15.88
C ARG A 42 2.25 -4.11 16.99
N LYS A 43 1.67 -5.30 17.28
CA LYS A 43 2.22 -6.25 18.28
C LYS A 43 3.54 -6.87 17.79
N LEU A 44 3.63 -7.24 16.51
CA LEU A 44 4.84 -7.84 15.93
C LEU A 44 6.00 -6.86 15.89
N ILE A 45 5.77 -5.60 15.53
CA ILE A 45 6.82 -4.57 15.49
C ILE A 45 7.46 -4.37 16.87
N LYS A 46 6.67 -4.35 17.94
CA LYS A 46 7.19 -4.21 19.32
C LYS A 46 8.13 -5.35 19.72
N LYS A 47 7.96 -6.54 19.14
CA LYS A 47 8.79 -7.73 19.38
C LYS A 47 9.98 -7.83 18.43
N ASN A 48 9.98 -7.11 17.31
CA ASN A 48 11.03 -7.22 16.30
C ASN A 48 12.27 -6.40 16.67
N ARG A 49 13.46 -7.01 16.70
CA ARG A 49 14.72 -6.37 17.11
C ARG A 49 15.07 -5.11 16.31
N LEU A 50 14.82 -5.10 15.00
CA LEU A 50 15.11 -3.98 14.09
C LEU A 50 14.13 -2.82 14.25
N LEU A 51 12.86 -3.13 14.55
CA LEU A 51 11.76 -2.16 14.48
C LEU A 51 11.28 -1.69 15.86
N LYS A 52 11.52 -2.43 16.94
CA LYS A 52 10.96 -2.17 18.29
C LYS A 52 11.29 -0.79 18.89
N LYS A 53 12.37 -0.16 18.44
CA LYS A 53 12.76 1.20 18.88
C LYS A 53 11.95 2.31 18.21
N ASN A 54 11.11 1.98 17.21
CA ASN A 54 10.28 2.97 16.54
C ASN A 54 8.91 3.07 17.21
N ASP A 55 8.54 4.27 17.62
CA ASP A 55 7.16 4.58 17.91
C ASP A 55 6.33 4.51 16.63
N ILE A 56 5.07 4.11 16.77
CA ILE A 56 4.20 3.89 15.62
C ILE A 56 2.88 4.60 15.85
N GLU A 57 2.46 5.37 14.87
CA GLU A 57 1.11 5.90 14.80
C GLU A 57 0.36 5.38 13.58
N PHE A 58 -0.95 5.27 13.69
CA PHE A 58 -1.85 4.87 12.61
C PHE A 58 -2.88 5.96 12.39
N ILE A 59 -2.91 6.52 11.18
CA ILE A 59 -3.77 7.64 10.82
C ILE A 59 -4.72 7.22 9.72
N ILE A 60 -6.01 7.21 10.01
CA ILE A 60 -7.06 7.08 9.00
C ILE A 60 -7.46 8.47 8.55
N SER A 61 -7.32 8.73 7.25
CA SER A 61 -7.82 9.95 6.64
C SER A 61 -9.05 9.64 5.79
N SER A 62 -10.23 10.15 6.19
CA SER A 62 -11.49 9.84 5.52
C SER A 62 -12.47 11.01 5.55
N ASP A 63 -13.29 11.10 4.49
CA ASP A 63 -14.46 11.96 4.37
C ASP A 63 -15.77 11.23 4.75
N ASP A 64 -15.71 9.93 5.10
CA ASP A 64 -16.86 9.10 5.45
C ASP A 64 -17.15 9.15 6.96
N LYS A 65 -18.33 9.71 7.33
CA LYS A 65 -18.80 9.76 8.73
C LYS A 65 -18.95 8.37 9.37
N ARG A 66 -19.21 7.31 8.57
CA ARG A 66 -19.33 5.93 9.08
C ARG A 66 -17.97 5.43 9.57
N ILE A 67 -16.88 5.73 8.82
CA ILE A 67 -15.50 5.42 9.23
C ILE A 67 -15.15 6.19 10.48
N GLN A 68 -15.48 7.49 10.55
CA GLN A 68 -15.25 8.29 11.75
C GLN A 68 -15.94 7.67 12.99
N LYS A 69 -17.22 7.30 12.87
CA LYS A 69 -17.99 6.66 13.96
C LYS A 69 -17.38 5.31 14.34
N TYR A 70 -17.00 4.50 13.37
CA TYR A 70 -16.40 3.18 13.58
C TYR A 70 -15.07 3.26 14.33
N THR A 71 -14.22 4.24 13.99
CA THR A 71 -12.88 4.35 14.55
C THR A 71 -12.83 5.15 15.87
N LYS A 72 -13.92 5.84 16.26
CA LYS A 72 -13.97 6.69 17.45
C LYS A 72 -13.49 6.00 18.73
N ASN A 73 -13.83 4.72 18.90
CA ASN A 73 -13.51 3.94 20.10
C ASN A 73 -12.22 3.11 19.95
N ILE A 74 -11.48 3.25 18.86
CA ILE A 74 -10.23 2.52 18.62
C ILE A 74 -9.05 3.38 19.06
N LYS A 75 -8.65 3.27 20.34
CA LYS A 75 -7.64 4.14 20.99
C LYS A 75 -6.29 4.25 20.29
N TRP A 76 -5.88 3.25 19.49
CA TRP A 76 -4.59 3.24 18.81
C TRP A 76 -4.60 3.86 17.40
N ILE A 77 -5.75 4.39 16.96
CA ILE A 77 -5.94 5.04 15.67
C ILE A 77 -6.20 6.53 15.88
N LYS A 78 -5.50 7.35 15.13
CA LYS A 78 -5.84 8.76 14.93
C LYS A 78 -6.77 8.88 13.73
N PHE A 79 -7.93 9.50 13.91
CA PHE A 79 -8.82 9.83 12.81
C PHE A 79 -8.55 11.26 12.32
N ASN A 80 -8.27 11.40 11.03
CA ASN A 80 -8.19 12.68 10.34
C ASN A 80 -9.40 12.86 9.43
N LYS A 81 -10.22 13.87 9.69
CA LYS A 81 -11.33 14.27 8.81
C LYS A 81 -10.74 14.87 7.55
N ARG A 82 -10.77 14.12 6.45
CA ARG A 82 -10.22 14.57 5.17
C ARG A 82 -11.01 15.77 4.64
N PRO A 83 -10.34 16.86 4.24
CA PRO A 83 -10.98 17.96 3.53
C PRO A 83 -11.69 17.46 2.26
N LYS A 84 -12.91 17.95 1.98
CA LYS A 84 -13.71 17.51 0.83
C LYS A 84 -12.96 17.65 -0.51
N LYS A 85 -12.17 18.71 -0.67
CA LYS A 85 -11.34 18.93 -1.87
C LYS A 85 -10.33 17.79 -2.12
N LEU A 86 -9.85 17.12 -1.07
CA LEU A 86 -8.91 16.00 -1.15
C LEU A 86 -9.58 14.62 -1.24
N ALA A 87 -10.91 14.57 -1.37
CA ALA A 87 -11.68 13.34 -1.53
C ALA A 87 -12.09 13.06 -2.99
N LYS A 88 -11.72 13.94 -3.93
CA LYS A 88 -11.95 13.77 -5.37
C LYS A 88 -10.99 12.72 -5.96
N ASP A 89 -11.25 12.27 -7.20
CA ASP A 89 -10.44 11.23 -7.84
C ASP A 89 -9.11 11.75 -8.40
N ASP A 90 -9.08 13.01 -8.78
CA ASP A 90 -7.99 13.73 -9.45
C ASP A 90 -7.07 14.53 -8.48
N CYS A 91 -7.22 14.31 -7.17
CA CYS A 91 -6.49 15.07 -6.14
C CYS A 91 -5.39 14.25 -5.45
N LEU A 92 -4.78 13.29 -6.14
CA LEU A 92 -3.75 12.42 -5.52
C LEU A 92 -2.51 13.23 -5.11
N ASP A 93 -2.05 14.14 -5.95
CA ASP A 93 -0.87 14.95 -5.69
C ASP A 93 -1.08 15.90 -4.50
N GLU A 94 -2.25 16.55 -4.41
CA GLU A 94 -2.61 17.39 -3.27
C GLU A 94 -2.74 16.56 -1.99
N LEU A 95 -3.28 15.34 -2.09
CA LEU A 95 -3.36 14.43 -0.97
C LEU A 95 -1.96 14.01 -0.49
N ILE A 96 -1.04 13.71 -1.42
CA ILE A 96 0.36 13.39 -1.08
C ILE A 96 1.01 14.56 -0.33
N ARG A 97 0.88 15.80 -0.82
CA ARG A 97 1.38 17.01 -0.15
C ARG A 97 0.70 17.33 1.19
N TYR A 98 -0.50 16.80 1.41
CA TYR A 98 -1.22 16.96 2.67
C TYR A 98 -0.73 16.00 3.75
N VAL A 99 -0.28 14.81 3.39
CA VAL A 99 0.10 13.72 4.31
C VAL A 99 1.13 14.14 5.37
N PRO A 100 2.24 14.83 5.05
CA PRO A 100 3.22 15.24 6.07
C PRO A 100 2.66 16.22 7.10
N LYS A 101 1.54 16.91 6.81
CA LYS A 101 0.88 17.81 7.77
C LYS A 101 0.14 17.06 8.88
N ILE A 102 -0.21 15.80 8.67
CA ILE A 102 -1.00 14.98 9.60
C ILE A 102 -0.24 13.77 10.16
N CYS A 103 0.88 13.41 9.53
CA CYS A 103 1.78 12.34 9.96
C CYS A 103 2.98 12.95 10.69
N SER A 104 3.30 12.48 11.90
CA SER A 104 4.45 12.98 12.68
C SER A 104 5.71 12.12 12.56
N GLY A 105 5.60 10.93 11.96
CA GLY A 105 6.71 9.99 11.81
C GLY A 105 7.78 10.44 10.82
N ARG A 106 9.03 10.10 11.10
CA ARG A 106 10.16 10.29 10.17
C ARG A 106 9.97 9.48 8.88
N TYR A 107 9.33 8.30 9.00
CA TYR A 107 8.94 7.46 7.87
C TYR A 107 7.42 7.41 7.79
N ILE A 108 6.89 7.52 6.59
CA ILE A 108 5.47 7.41 6.30
C ILE A 108 5.24 6.14 5.47
N VAL A 109 4.40 5.25 5.99
CA VAL A 109 3.90 4.08 5.28
C VAL A 109 2.51 4.40 4.77
N TRP A 110 2.37 4.56 3.47
CA TRP A 110 1.07 4.70 2.81
C TRP A 110 0.53 3.32 2.48
N THR A 111 -0.68 2.98 2.92
CA THR A 111 -1.30 1.67 2.66
C THR A 111 -2.76 1.80 2.29
N HIS A 112 -3.23 0.92 1.41
CA HIS A 112 -4.61 0.89 0.95
C HIS A 112 -5.40 -0.25 1.61
N VAL A 113 -6.69 -0.02 1.88
CA VAL A 113 -7.59 -1.06 2.40
C VAL A 113 -7.96 -2.06 1.33
N THR A 114 -7.77 -1.71 0.07
CA THR A 114 -8.12 -2.51 -1.11
C THR A 114 -7.21 -3.71 -1.37
N SER A 115 -6.12 -3.86 -0.62
CA SER A 115 -5.24 -5.05 -0.64
C SER A 115 -5.50 -5.90 0.62
N PRO A 116 -6.61 -6.65 0.70
CA PRO A 116 -7.04 -7.34 1.92
C PRO A 116 -6.15 -8.53 2.30
N PHE A 117 -5.48 -9.16 1.34
CA PHE A 117 -4.60 -10.30 1.57
C PHE A 117 -3.16 -9.89 1.94
N PHE A 118 -2.80 -8.60 1.79
CA PHE A 118 -1.54 -8.08 2.31
C PHE A 118 -1.66 -7.90 3.82
N ASP A 119 -1.32 -8.97 4.54
CA ASP A 119 -1.56 -9.13 5.97
C ASP A 119 -0.44 -8.54 6.85
N HIS A 120 -0.53 -8.78 8.16
CA HIS A 120 0.43 -8.30 9.15
C HIS A 120 1.85 -8.85 8.96
N ASN A 121 2.00 -10.07 8.44
CA ASN A 121 3.31 -10.66 8.15
C ASN A 121 3.91 -10.03 6.89
N CYS A 122 3.09 -9.78 5.86
CA CYS A 122 3.51 -9.07 4.65
C CYS A 122 4.02 -7.67 4.98
N TYR A 123 3.31 -6.92 5.83
CA TYR A 123 3.77 -5.61 6.31
C TYR A 123 5.05 -5.70 7.11
N LEU A 124 5.19 -6.69 7.99
CA LEU A 124 6.40 -6.88 8.77
C LEU A 124 7.60 -7.14 7.86
N ASP A 125 7.45 -8.06 6.91
CA ASP A 125 8.51 -8.39 5.93
C ASP A 125 8.85 -7.17 5.05
N PHE A 126 7.85 -6.40 4.62
CA PHE A 126 8.02 -5.15 3.88
C PHE A 126 8.87 -4.15 4.66
N LEU A 127 8.53 -3.90 5.93
CA LEU A 127 9.28 -2.99 6.79
C LEU A 127 10.71 -3.48 7.04
N ILE A 128 10.89 -4.76 7.36
CA ILE A 128 12.22 -5.35 7.60
C ILE A 128 13.10 -5.19 6.35
N ASN A 129 12.56 -5.50 5.16
CA ASN A 129 13.30 -5.34 3.91
C ASN A 129 13.73 -3.90 3.68
N PHE A 130 12.82 -2.94 3.84
CA PHE A 130 13.15 -1.52 3.69
C PHE A 130 14.20 -1.07 4.72
N PHE A 131 13.98 -1.35 6.02
CA PHE A 131 14.87 -0.88 7.08
C PHE A 131 16.27 -1.50 7.02
N LYS A 132 16.42 -2.71 6.50
CA LYS A 132 17.73 -3.31 6.21
C LYS A 132 18.48 -2.60 5.08
N ASN A 133 17.75 -2.03 4.14
CA ASN A 133 18.32 -1.42 2.92
C ASN A 133 18.27 0.11 2.91
N ARG A 134 17.81 0.76 3.98
CA ARG A 134 17.57 2.21 4.08
C ARG A 134 18.80 3.11 3.91
N SER A 135 20.00 2.56 3.95
CA SER A 135 21.25 3.29 3.63
C SER A 135 21.45 3.48 2.14
N LYS A 136 20.90 2.55 1.33
CA LYS A 136 21.03 2.55 -0.14
C LYS A 136 19.80 3.15 -0.84
N TYR A 137 18.62 3.06 -0.19
CA TYR A 137 17.32 3.44 -0.76
C TYR A 137 16.64 4.46 0.14
N ASP A 138 15.99 5.45 -0.49
CA ASP A 138 15.30 6.54 0.19
C ASP A 138 13.80 6.29 0.40
N SER A 139 13.24 5.39 -0.42
CA SER A 139 11.85 4.97 -0.42
C SER A 139 11.71 3.50 -0.81
N GLY A 140 10.51 2.93 -0.70
CA GLY A 140 10.21 1.58 -1.13
C GLY A 140 8.73 1.41 -1.44
N PHE A 141 8.42 0.44 -2.28
CA PHE A 141 7.05 0.10 -2.63
C PHE A 141 6.89 -1.41 -2.84
N THR A 142 5.68 -1.90 -2.62
CA THR A 142 5.33 -3.28 -2.92
C THR A 142 5.17 -3.47 -4.42
N ALA A 143 5.74 -4.54 -4.96
CA ALA A 143 5.77 -4.78 -6.39
C ALA A 143 5.69 -6.27 -6.74
N ASP A 144 5.25 -6.52 -7.97
CA ASP A 144 5.32 -7.82 -8.64
C ASP A 144 6.43 -7.78 -9.68
N ARG A 145 7.33 -8.77 -9.66
CA ARG A 145 8.33 -8.90 -10.72
C ARG A 145 7.68 -9.45 -11.99
N ILE A 146 7.79 -8.70 -13.08
CA ILE A 146 7.32 -9.15 -14.38
C ILE A 146 8.43 -9.99 -15.03
N LYS A 147 8.10 -11.25 -15.38
CA LYS A 147 8.99 -12.18 -16.08
C LYS A 147 8.41 -12.51 -17.45
N SER A 148 8.15 -11.48 -18.24
CA SER A 148 7.51 -11.61 -19.56
C SER A 148 8.12 -10.62 -20.54
N PHE A 149 7.99 -10.90 -21.84
CA PHE A 149 8.32 -9.95 -22.87
C PHE A 149 7.34 -8.77 -22.84
N ILE A 150 7.86 -7.55 -22.73
CA ILE A 150 7.06 -6.33 -22.67
C ILE A 150 7.43 -5.42 -23.81
N PHE A 151 6.44 -5.07 -24.62
CA PHE A 151 6.55 -4.15 -25.73
C PHE A 151 5.80 -2.85 -25.48
N ASN A 152 6.47 -1.72 -25.62
CA ASN A 152 5.82 -0.42 -25.58
C ASN A 152 5.35 -0.06 -26.99
N SER A 153 4.05 -0.15 -27.23
CA SER A 153 3.46 0.10 -28.57
C SER A 153 3.59 1.55 -29.03
N THR A 154 3.53 2.51 -28.11
CA THR A 154 3.65 3.94 -28.42
C THR A 154 5.08 4.30 -28.84
N LYS A 155 6.08 3.83 -28.08
CA LYS A 155 7.50 4.08 -28.38
C LYS A 155 8.10 3.08 -29.35
N LYS A 156 7.37 2.02 -29.70
CA LYS A 156 7.81 0.91 -30.58
C LYS A 156 9.09 0.24 -30.10
N VAL A 157 9.27 0.08 -28.77
CA VAL A 157 10.47 -0.52 -28.17
C VAL A 157 10.13 -1.66 -27.22
N TRP A 158 11.04 -2.63 -27.12
CA TRP A 158 11.00 -3.67 -26.11
C TRP A 158 11.55 -3.10 -24.79
N ILE A 159 10.81 -3.24 -23.69
CA ILE A 159 11.20 -2.75 -22.36
C ILE A 159 11.92 -3.87 -21.59
N SER A 160 11.59 -5.13 -21.90
CA SER A 160 12.06 -6.31 -21.16
C SER A 160 13.47 -6.75 -21.50
N HIS A 161 14.06 -6.27 -22.60
CA HIS A 161 15.39 -6.65 -23.06
C HIS A 161 15.85 -5.79 -24.23
N ASN A 162 17.16 -5.80 -24.48
CA ASN A 162 17.72 -5.20 -25.68
C ASN A 162 17.65 -6.20 -26.87
N ARG A 163 16.65 -6.02 -27.74
CA ARG A 163 16.44 -6.92 -28.88
C ARG A 163 17.60 -6.92 -29.93
N ARG A 164 18.44 -5.87 -29.96
CA ARG A 164 19.60 -5.83 -30.83
C ARG A 164 20.69 -6.83 -30.41
N LEU A 165 20.80 -7.05 -29.08
CA LEU A 165 21.75 -8.02 -28.53
C LEU A 165 21.22 -9.46 -28.59
N ASN A 166 19.94 -9.64 -28.23
CA ASN A 166 19.29 -10.93 -28.30
C ASN A 166 17.80 -10.75 -28.64
N LYS A 167 17.35 -11.39 -29.74
CA LYS A 167 15.96 -11.26 -30.19
C LYS A 167 14.96 -11.93 -29.25
N TRP A 168 15.31 -13.08 -28.66
CA TRP A 168 14.47 -13.91 -27.81
C TRP A 168 15.28 -14.55 -26.67
N PRO A 169 15.68 -13.78 -25.65
CA PRO A 169 16.39 -14.33 -24.49
C PRO A 169 15.45 -15.23 -23.67
N ARG A 170 16.03 -16.07 -22.81
CA ARG A 170 15.24 -16.83 -21.85
C ARG A 170 14.55 -15.88 -20.88
N THR A 171 13.35 -16.21 -20.40
CA THR A 171 12.57 -15.34 -19.49
C THR A 171 13.28 -15.01 -18.17
N GLN A 172 14.20 -15.87 -17.73
CA GLN A 172 15.04 -15.61 -16.55
C GLN A 172 16.12 -14.54 -16.76
N ASP A 173 16.54 -14.32 -18.02
CA ASP A 173 17.60 -13.39 -18.42
C ASP A 173 17.02 -12.00 -18.80
N LEU A 174 15.70 -11.83 -18.73
CA LEU A 174 15.03 -10.54 -18.98
C LEU A 174 15.37 -9.51 -17.90
N ASP A 175 15.33 -8.25 -18.28
CA ASP A 175 15.51 -7.11 -17.37
C ASP A 175 14.57 -7.20 -16.17
N LYS A 176 15.01 -6.63 -15.03
CA LYS A 176 14.21 -6.61 -13.80
C LYS A 176 13.16 -5.52 -13.87
N ILE A 177 12.00 -5.84 -14.40
CA ILE A 177 10.84 -4.93 -14.47
C ILE A 177 9.87 -5.25 -13.34
N TYR A 178 9.32 -4.20 -12.71
CA TYR A 178 8.42 -4.32 -11.59
C TYR A 178 7.11 -3.58 -11.85
N LYS A 179 5.98 -4.26 -11.60
CA LYS A 179 4.65 -3.66 -11.53
C LYS A 179 4.37 -3.27 -10.10
N ILE A 180 4.07 -2.00 -9.83
CA ILE A 180 3.61 -1.54 -8.51
C ILE A 180 2.23 -2.11 -8.25
N ASN A 181 2.04 -2.80 -7.11
CA ASN A 181 0.75 -3.42 -6.75
C ASN A 181 -0.04 -2.64 -5.69
N HIS A 182 0.43 -1.45 -5.31
CA HIS A 182 -0.23 -0.50 -4.42
C HIS A 182 -0.53 -0.95 -2.98
N ALA A 183 -0.10 -2.14 -2.53
CA ALA A 183 -0.41 -2.59 -1.17
C ALA A 183 0.24 -1.72 -0.09
N ALA A 184 1.51 -1.32 -0.30
CA ALA A 184 2.20 -0.39 0.58
C ALA A 184 3.31 0.40 -0.13
N PHE A 185 3.52 1.63 0.33
CA PHE A 185 4.66 2.49 0.01
C PHE A 185 5.30 2.92 1.32
N ILE A 186 6.60 3.14 1.33
CA ILE A 186 7.32 3.73 2.44
C ILE A 186 8.33 4.75 1.93
N ALA A 187 8.35 5.92 2.54
CA ALA A 187 9.35 6.93 2.25
C ALA A 187 9.66 7.76 3.51
N LYS A 188 10.79 8.45 3.52
CA LYS A 188 11.04 9.47 4.51
C LYS A 188 10.04 10.61 4.34
N ARG A 189 9.59 11.21 5.46
CA ARG A 189 8.68 12.36 5.46
C ARG A 189 9.20 13.51 4.59
N GLU A 190 10.50 13.76 4.61
CA GLU A 190 11.13 14.80 3.79
C GLU A 190 10.94 14.64 2.27
N ILE A 191 10.71 13.40 1.78
CA ILE A 191 10.40 13.14 0.37
C ILE A 191 9.02 13.72 0.03
N TYR A 192 8.04 13.47 0.90
CA TYR A 192 6.71 14.07 0.74
C TYR A 192 6.76 15.60 0.75
N GLU A 193 7.57 16.18 1.63
CA GLU A 193 7.69 17.64 1.79
C GLU A 193 8.43 18.31 0.63
N LYS A 194 9.56 17.70 0.19
CA LYS A 194 10.43 18.30 -0.83
C LYS A 194 10.01 17.99 -2.26
N LEU A 195 9.63 16.72 -2.52
CA LEU A 195 9.29 16.25 -3.86
C LEU A 195 7.78 16.28 -4.14
N GLY A 196 6.94 16.36 -3.10
CA GLY A 196 5.49 16.20 -3.25
C GLY A 196 5.12 14.82 -3.75
N ASP A 197 5.91 13.78 -3.42
CA ASP A 197 5.72 12.41 -3.86
C ASP A 197 5.90 11.43 -2.68
N ARG A 198 5.38 10.21 -2.82
CA ARG A 198 5.54 9.09 -1.90
C ARG A 198 6.65 8.11 -2.34
N ILE A 199 7.31 8.40 -3.45
CA ILE A 199 8.45 7.66 -4.00
C ILE A 199 9.60 8.65 -4.22
N GLY A 200 10.78 8.33 -3.73
CA GLY A 200 11.98 9.14 -3.88
C GLY A 200 12.78 8.79 -5.15
N SER A 201 14.00 9.30 -5.22
CA SER A 201 14.90 9.12 -6.37
C SER A 201 15.58 7.74 -6.41
N LYS A 202 15.65 7.05 -5.25
CA LYS A 202 16.27 5.71 -5.11
C LYS A 202 15.28 4.74 -4.47
N PRO A 203 14.20 4.37 -5.17
CA PRO A 203 13.17 3.49 -4.61
C PRO A 203 13.61 2.01 -4.61
N LEU A 204 13.23 1.29 -3.54
CA LEU A 204 13.40 -0.15 -3.42
C LEU A 204 12.10 -0.87 -3.82
N PRO A 205 12.08 -1.64 -4.93
CA PRO A 205 10.98 -2.55 -5.20
C PRO A 205 11.04 -3.74 -4.22
N ILE A 206 9.97 -3.96 -3.45
CA ILE A 206 9.87 -5.05 -2.48
C ILE A 206 8.83 -6.04 -2.97
N VAL A 207 9.32 -7.20 -3.41
CA VAL A 207 8.46 -8.26 -3.95
C VAL A 207 7.99 -9.17 -2.82
N SER A 208 6.69 -9.41 -2.73
CA SER A 208 6.16 -10.44 -1.83
C SER A 208 6.56 -11.83 -2.30
N LYS A 209 6.92 -12.70 -1.35
CA LYS A 209 7.49 -14.03 -1.66
C LYS A 209 6.51 -15.17 -1.48
N LYS A 210 5.33 -14.95 -0.89
CA LYS A 210 4.53 -16.03 -0.31
C LYS A 210 3.35 -16.47 -1.16
N ASN A 211 2.59 -15.52 -1.75
CA ASN A 211 1.36 -15.88 -2.44
C ASN A 211 0.97 -14.79 -3.46
N LEU A 212 0.44 -15.21 -4.60
CA LEU A 212 -0.10 -14.30 -5.63
C LEU A 212 -1.26 -13.45 -5.10
N LEU A 213 -2.06 -13.98 -4.14
CA LEU A 213 -3.16 -13.23 -3.53
C LEU A 213 -2.68 -12.03 -2.70
N GLU A 214 -1.44 -12.04 -2.16
CA GLU A 214 -0.92 -10.93 -1.35
C GLU A 214 -0.89 -9.61 -2.11
N THR A 215 -0.73 -9.68 -3.43
CA THR A 215 -0.65 -8.53 -4.33
C THR A 215 -1.97 -8.17 -4.97
N PHE A 216 -3.05 -8.90 -4.61
CA PHE A 216 -4.37 -8.72 -5.19
C PHE A 216 -5.03 -7.45 -4.65
N ASP A 217 -5.37 -6.54 -5.55
CA ASP A 217 -6.07 -5.30 -5.25
C ASP A 217 -7.54 -5.37 -5.70
N ILE A 218 -8.44 -4.82 -4.90
CA ILE A 218 -9.88 -4.84 -5.17
C ILE A 218 -10.24 -3.57 -5.93
N ASP A 219 -10.41 -3.68 -7.22
CA ASP A 219 -10.76 -2.56 -8.08
C ASP A 219 -12.10 -2.71 -8.79
N GLU A 220 -12.40 -3.90 -9.29
CA GLU A 220 -13.60 -4.21 -10.06
C GLU A 220 -14.58 -5.11 -9.29
N LYS A 221 -15.83 -5.21 -9.78
CA LYS A 221 -16.85 -6.07 -9.16
C LYS A 221 -16.43 -7.53 -9.11
N VAL A 222 -15.68 -8.01 -10.11
CA VAL A 222 -15.16 -9.38 -10.18
C VAL A 222 -14.16 -9.63 -9.05
N ASP A 223 -13.29 -8.64 -8.74
CA ASP A 223 -12.32 -8.76 -7.66
C ASP A 223 -13.02 -8.93 -6.32
N PHE A 224 -14.12 -8.19 -6.12
CA PHE A 224 -14.90 -8.28 -4.88
C PHE A 224 -15.60 -9.65 -4.74
N LYS A 225 -16.01 -10.28 -5.85
CA LYS A 225 -16.53 -11.65 -5.86
C LYS A 225 -15.44 -12.65 -5.49
N LEU A 226 -14.27 -12.55 -6.13
CA LEU A 226 -13.10 -13.38 -5.85
C LEU A 226 -12.62 -13.25 -4.39
N LEU A 227 -12.62 -12.01 -3.87
CA LEU A 227 -12.32 -11.77 -2.46
C LEU A 227 -13.24 -12.61 -1.56
N LYS A 228 -14.56 -12.55 -1.77
CA LYS A 228 -15.53 -13.30 -0.95
C LYS A 228 -15.31 -14.82 -1.01
N GLN A 229 -14.93 -15.34 -2.17
CA GLN A 229 -14.67 -16.77 -2.34
C GLN A 229 -13.37 -17.22 -1.64
N ASN A 230 -12.32 -16.39 -1.65
CA ASN A 230 -10.99 -16.74 -1.15
C ASN A 230 -10.70 -16.23 0.26
N PHE A 231 -11.52 -15.32 0.78
CA PHE A 231 -11.33 -14.75 2.12
C PHE A 231 -12.14 -15.58 3.13
N THR A 232 -11.53 -16.67 3.60
CA THR A 232 -12.11 -17.49 4.66
C THR A 232 -11.93 -16.80 6.03
N ASN A 233 -12.90 -16.99 6.93
CA ASN A 233 -12.83 -16.52 8.31
C ASN A 233 -11.73 -17.28 9.08
N LYS A 234 -10.48 -16.84 8.95
CA LYS A 234 -9.38 -17.28 9.83
C LYS A 234 -9.20 -16.32 11.00
#